data_b1509202a25fcb383655084c518e7a8a
#
_entry.id   b1509202a25fcb383655084c518e7a8a
#
_cell.length_a   1.000
_cell.length_b   1.000
_cell.length_c   1.000
_cell.angle_alpha   90.00
_cell.angle_beta   90.00
_cell.angle_gamma   90.00
#
_symmetry.space_group_name_H-M   'P 1'
#
loop_
_entity.id
_entity.type
_entity.pdbx_description
1 polymer ?
#
loop_
_entity_poly.entity_id
_entity_poly.type
_entity_poly.pdbx_seq_one_letter_code
_entity_poly.pdbx_strand_id
1 'polypeptide(L)'
;ALRLHPLVCTAYNADFDGYQMAVHLPLSVEAQAQARLMMMSVNNILAPKDGKPVAVPTQDMVLGAYYMTIERPGAKGEGNRYSSLHEALMAYYHKYLDLQAKIWILIPNEDIVDEPKNEGMSLVETTIGNAIYNEELPKELRFFSKRKDEETGEEFWHLGQLITKKELGKLVAKAHKLYGNLGTANVLDIVKKMGYDNACNSGISIAVSDIHVPQGKQEIIQNSEKQVDRTEAMYRRGLMTDDERYKKVVDIWNKATDDVADLLKEANTADKFNPIAMMADSGARGSIDQIKQLAGMRGLMADPSGRIIDRPVKSNFREGLTILEYFISSHGARKGLADTALRTADSGYLTRRLVDVAQDVIVREDDCDIHTCNLVKERYRLCKAELGASAKKIRAK
;
A
#
# COMPACT_ATOMS: atom_id res chain seq x y z
N ALA A 1 28.46 -13.84 3.87
CA ALA A 1 27.17 -13.16 4.06
C ALA A 1 26.02 -14.16 3.93
N LEU A 2 25.00 -14.03 4.76
CA LEU A 2 23.80 -14.84 4.65
C LEU A 2 22.88 -14.25 3.58
N ARG A 3 22.31 -15.13 2.74
CA ARG A 3 21.27 -14.74 1.80
C ARG A 3 19.92 -14.99 2.43
N LEU A 4 19.08 -13.96 2.49
CA LEU A 4 17.74 -14.06 3.04
C LEU A 4 16.71 -13.96 1.91
N HIS A 5 15.68 -14.81 1.96
CA HIS A 5 14.59 -14.73 0.99
C HIS A 5 13.79 -13.44 1.17
N PRO A 6 13.51 -12.65 0.12
CA PRO A 6 12.88 -11.34 0.25
C PRO A 6 11.53 -11.33 0.98
N LEU A 7 10.72 -12.37 0.83
CA LEU A 7 9.41 -12.44 1.46
C LEU A 7 9.44 -12.64 2.98
N VAL A 8 10.56 -13.12 3.54
CA VAL A 8 10.70 -13.27 4.99
C VAL A 8 11.33 -12.06 5.67
N CYS A 9 11.83 -11.08 4.90
CA CYS A 9 12.40 -9.85 5.45
C CYS A 9 11.43 -9.12 6.37
N THR A 10 10.13 -9.08 6.04
CA THR A 10 9.10 -8.46 6.88
C THR A 10 8.96 -9.14 8.23
N ALA A 11 9.02 -10.48 8.28
CA ALA A 11 8.91 -11.26 9.50
C ALA A 11 10.13 -11.06 10.42
N TYR A 12 11.33 -10.97 9.85
CA TYR A 12 12.57 -10.67 10.58
C TYR A 12 12.78 -9.20 10.86
N ASN A 13 11.94 -8.31 10.31
CA ASN A 13 12.18 -6.86 10.29
C ASN A 13 13.60 -6.54 9.81
N ALA A 14 14.06 -7.26 8.77
CA ALA A 14 15.39 -7.16 8.24
C ALA A 14 15.43 -6.26 7.01
N ASP A 15 16.44 -5.42 6.95
CA ASP A 15 16.85 -4.67 5.77
C ASP A 15 18.30 -5.05 5.40
N PHE A 16 18.85 -4.45 4.36
CA PHE A 16 20.17 -4.82 3.84
C PHE A 16 21.23 -3.72 4.07
N ASP A 17 21.07 -2.96 5.14
CA ASP A 17 21.97 -1.86 5.53
C ASP A 17 23.10 -2.27 6.52
N GLY A 18 23.31 -3.59 6.72
CA GLY A 18 24.34 -4.12 7.61
C GLY A 18 23.80 -4.87 8.83
N TYR A 19 22.63 -5.49 8.68
CA TYR A 19 22.00 -6.27 9.74
C TYR A 19 22.81 -7.52 10.12
N GLN A 20 22.90 -7.81 11.41
CA GLN A 20 23.53 -9.03 11.92
C GLN A 20 22.45 -10.06 12.29
N MET A 21 22.69 -11.32 11.90
CA MET A 21 21.84 -12.46 12.24
C MET A 21 22.66 -13.58 12.81
N ALA A 22 22.09 -14.30 13.79
CA ALA A 22 22.68 -15.51 14.35
C ALA A 22 22.21 -16.76 13.61
N VAL A 23 23.07 -17.76 13.52
CA VAL A 23 22.73 -19.08 13.00
C VAL A 23 22.77 -20.08 14.16
N HIS A 24 21.67 -20.80 14.36
CA HIS A 24 21.54 -21.82 15.39
C HIS A 24 21.41 -23.20 14.75
N LEU A 25 22.23 -24.14 15.15
CA LEU A 25 22.16 -25.54 14.71
C LEU A 25 21.42 -26.37 15.75
N PRO A 26 20.24 -26.96 15.45
CA PRO A 26 19.55 -27.86 16.36
C PRO A 26 20.32 -29.17 16.47
N LEU A 27 20.68 -29.57 17.72
CA LEU A 27 21.53 -30.74 17.97
C LEU A 27 20.70 -31.99 18.28
N SER A 28 19.59 -31.88 19.01
CA SER A 28 18.76 -33.04 19.35
C SER A 28 17.74 -33.37 18.26
N VAL A 29 17.28 -34.62 18.22
CA VAL A 29 16.27 -35.07 17.24
C VAL A 29 14.95 -34.33 17.45
N GLU A 30 14.55 -34.08 18.67
CA GLU A 30 13.36 -33.32 19.02
C GLU A 30 13.47 -31.87 18.52
N ALA A 31 14.61 -31.21 18.74
CA ALA A 31 14.86 -29.85 18.27
C ALA A 31 14.83 -29.78 16.75
N GLN A 32 15.39 -30.77 16.06
CA GLN A 32 15.33 -30.86 14.59
C GLN A 32 13.89 -31.05 14.08
N ALA A 33 13.09 -31.89 14.75
CA ALA A 33 11.68 -32.09 14.42
C ALA A 33 10.88 -30.82 14.63
N GLN A 34 11.05 -30.11 15.75
CA GLN A 34 10.40 -28.83 16.02
C GLN A 34 10.80 -27.77 15.00
N ALA A 35 12.08 -27.68 14.63
CA ALA A 35 12.55 -26.74 13.62
C ALA A 35 11.86 -26.99 12.27
N ARG A 36 11.72 -28.23 11.83
CA ARG A 36 11.08 -28.60 10.56
C ARG A 36 9.56 -28.41 10.57
N LEU A 37 8.88 -28.81 11.65
CA LEU A 37 7.42 -28.79 11.70
C LEU A 37 6.86 -27.41 12.09
N MET A 38 7.53 -26.67 12.97
CA MET A 38 6.99 -25.44 13.55
C MET A 38 7.70 -24.16 13.10
N MET A 39 9.03 -24.20 12.86
CA MET A 39 9.81 -22.97 12.64
C MET A 39 10.06 -22.62 11.16
N MET A 40 9.79 -23.53 10.23
CA MET A 40 9.96 -23.22 8.81
C MET A 40 9.04 -22.08 8.39
N SER A 41 9.55 -21.16 7.58
CA SER A 41 8.80 -20.00 7.07
C SER A 41 7.55 -20.40 6.28
N VAL A 42 7.60 -21.54 5.57
CA VAL A 42 6.44 -22.09 4.84
C VAL A 42 5.27 -22.40 5.77
N ASN A 43 5.55 -22.85 7.00
CA ASN A 43 4.52 -23.19 8.00
C ASN A 43 4.01 -21.96 8.75
N ASN A 44 4.67 -20.80 8.61
CA ASN A 44 4.36 -19.57 9.34
C ASN A 44 4.00 -18.41 8.37
N ILE A 45 3.20 -18.70 7.36
CA ILE A 45 2.76 -17.69 6.37
C ILE A 45 1.81 -16.69 7.00
N LEU A 46 0.96 -17.14 7.95
CA LEU A 46 -0.01 -16.29 8.63
C LEU A 46 0.52 -15.78 9.97
N ALA A 47 0.22 -14.55 10.31
CA ALA A 47 0.56 -13.97 11.60
C ALA A 47 -0.36 -14.51 12.70
N PRO A 48 0.16 -15.00 13.83
CA PRO A 48 -0.66 -15.51 14.92
C PRO A 48 -1.52 -14.44 15.61
N LYS A 49 -1.16 -13.17 15.45
CA LYS A 49 -1.88 -12.03 16.07
C LYS A 49 -3.25 -11.72 15.44
N ASP A 50 -3.40 -11.89 14.13
CA ASP A 50 -4.59 -11.45 13.37
C ASP A 50 -4.96 -12.40 12.20
N GLY A 51 -4.21 -13.48 12.01
CA GLY A 51 -4.44 -14.44 10.92
C GLY A 51 -4.20 -13.88 9.52
N LYS A 52 -3.59 -12.69 9.39
CA LYS A 52 -3.26 -12.14 8.07
C LYS A 52 -1.92 -12.64 7.58
N PRO A 53 -1.71 -12.72 6.27
CA PRO A 53 -0.41 -13.10 5.73
C PRO A 53 0.70 -12.16 6.18
N VAL A 54 1.81 -12.71 6.68
CA VAL A 54 3.04 -11.98 7.00
C VAL A 54 3.92 -11.88 5.75
N ALA A 55 4.02 -12.98 5.01
CA ALA A 55 4.77 -13.05 3.77
C ALA A 55 3.94 -12.46 2.62
N VAL A 56 3.96 -11.14 2.48
CA VAL A 56 3.28 -10.41 1.40
C VAL A 56 4.33 -9.77 0.51
N PRO A 57 4.19 -9.82 -0.82
CA PRO A 57 5.07 -9.10 -1.73
C PRO A 57 5.12 -7.61 -1.40
N THR A 58 6.31 -7.01 -1.51
CA THR A 58 6.57 -5.61 -1.17
C THR A 58 7.47 -4.96 -2.22
N GLN A 59 7.54 -3.64 -2.21
CA GLN A 59 8.46 -2.83 -3.02
C GLN A 59 8.44 -3.23 -4.52
N ASP A 60 9.57 -3.66 -5.09
CA ASP A 60 9.70 -3.96 -6.52
C ASP A 60 8.80 -5.10 -6.99
N MET A 61 8.49 -6.06 -6.11
CA MET A 61 7.54 -7.13 -6.44
C MET A 61 6.13 -6.57 -6.70
N VAL A 62 5.71 -5.58 -5.92
CA VAL A 62 4.42 -4.90 -6.10
C VAL A 62 4.46 -4.00 -7.33
N LEU A 63 5.56 -3.24 -7.51
CA LEU A 63 5.71 -2.32 -8.63
C LEU A 63 5.69 -3.05 -9.97
N GLY A 64 6.40 -4.18 -10.08
CA GLY A 64 6.41 -4.99 -11.30
C GLY A 64 5.04 -5.59 -11.63
N ALA A 65 4.32 -6.11 -10.63
CA ALA A 65 2.96 -6.61 -10.81
C ALA A 65 1.98 -5.48 -11.21
N TYR A 66 2.11 -4.30 -10.61
CA TYR A 66 1.33 -3.12 -10.96
C TYR A 66 1.60 -2.67 -12.39
N TYR A 67 2.87 -2.57 -12.80
CA TYR A 67 3.26 -2.19 -14.16
C TYR A 67 2.72 -3.13 -15.24
N MET A 68 2.69 -4.43 -14.96
CA MET A 68 2.09 -5.42 -15.88
C MET A 68 0.59 -5.23 -16.06
N THR A 69 -0.11 -4.86 -14.98
CA THR A 69 -1.58 -4.91 -14.92
C THR A 69 -2.25 -3.56 -15.15
N ILE A 70 -1.47 -2.47 -15.30
CA ILE A 70 -1.99 -1.16 -15.66
C ILE A 70 -2.44 -1.13 -17.12
N GLU A 71 -3.56 -0.47 -17.41
CA GLU A 71 -4.08 -0.27 -18.75
C GLU A 71 -3.62 1.08 -19.31
N ARG A 72 -3.19 1.09 -20.58
CA ARG A 72 -2.78 2.32 -21.29
C ARG A 72 -3.68 2.56 -22.49
N PRO A 73 -4.62 3.51 -22.41
CA PRO A 73 -5.43 3.89 -23.56
C PRO A 73 -4.55 4.45 -24.70
N GLY A 74 -4.88 4.12 -25.93
CA GLY A 74 -4.11 4.57 -27.10
C GLY A 74 -2.78 3.83 -27.31
N ALA A 75 -2.55 2.72 -26.62
CA ALA A 75 -1.34 1.92 -26.81
C ALA A 75 -1.38 1.15 -28.13
N LYS A 76 -0.20 0.83 -28.68
CA LYS A 76 -0.07 0.14 -29.95
C LYS A 76 -0.74 -1.24 -29.91
N GLY A 77 -1.65 -1.49 -30.87
CA GLY A 77 -2.38 -2.75 -30.97
C GLY A 77 -3.67 -2.82 -30.14
N GLU A 78 -4.14 -1.70 -29.61
CA GLU A 78 -5.42 -1.63 -28.91
C GLU A 78 -6.60 -2.08 -29.80
N GLY A 79 -7.52 -2.87 -29.23
CA GLY A 79 -8.71 -3.37 -29.92
C GLY A 79 -8.48 -4.61 -30.79
N ASN A 80 -7.25 -5.06 -30.95
CA ASN A 80 -6.96 -6.27 -31.74
C ASN A 80 -7.57 -7.51 -31.10
N ARG A 81 -7.96 -8.47 -31.96
CA ARG A 81 -8.51 -9.77 -31.54
C ARG A 81 -7.55 -10.89 -31.91
N TYR A 82 -7.33 -11.78 -30.96
CA TYR A 82 -6.41 -12.91 -31.09
C TYR A 82 -7.14 -14.21 -30.79
N SER A 83 -6.78 -15.26 -31.55
CA SER A 83 -7.39 -16.60 -31.38
C SER A 83 -6.88 -17.34 -30.15
N SER A 84 -5.72 -16.94 -29.62
CA SER A 84 -5.11 -17.55 -28.45
C SER A 84 -4.14 -16.59 -27.77
N LEU A 85 -3.81 -16.87 -26.51
CA LEU A 85 -2.77 -16.13 -25.80
C LEU A 85 -1.41 -16.27 -26.49
N HIS A 86 -1.10 -17.42 -27.06
CA HIS A 86 0.17 -17.65 -27.75
C HIS A 86 0.33 -16.73 -28.97
N GLU A 87 -0.72 -16.54 -29.75
CA GLU A 87 -0.72 -15.60 -30.90
C GLU A 87 -0.49 -14.15 -30.42
N ALA A 88 -1.18 -13.75 -29.35
CA ALA A 88 -1.01 -12.43 -28.77
C ALA A 88 0.42 -12.19 -28.23
N LEU A 89 1.04 -13.22 -27.60
CA LEU A 89 2.43 -13.18 -27.16
C LEU A 89 3.41 -13.06 -28.33
N MET A 90 3.16 -13.76 -29.43
CA MET A 90 3.96 -13.60 -30.67
C MET A 90 3.90 -12.17 -31.20
N ALA A 91 2.71 -11.57 -31.24
CA ALA A 91 2.54 -10.18 -31.64
C ALA A 91 3.28 -9.20 -30.72
N TYR A 92 3.28 -9.48 -29.40
CA TYR A 92 4.01 -8.71 -28.41
C TYR A 92 5.53 -8.80 -28.60
N TYR A 93 6.10 -10.00 -28.76
CA TYR A 93 7.53 -10.20 -29.00
C TYR A 93 8.02 -9.56 -30.29
N HIS A 94 7.19 -9.53 -31.31
CA HIS A 94 7.45 -8.83 -32.58
C HIS A 94 7.17 -7.33 -32.53
N LYS A 95 6.82 -6.76 -31.35
CA LYS A 95 6.55 -5.34 -31.14
C LYS A 95 5.39 -4.78 -31.96
N TYR A 96 4.44 -5.62 -32.34
CA TYR A 96 3.17 -5.19 -32.94
C TYR A 96 2.13 -4.81 -31.87
N LEU A 97 2.34 -5.23 -30.65
CA LEU A 97 1.45 -5.04 -29.51
C LEU A 97 2.24 -4.57 -28.29
N ASP A 98 1.71 -3.60 -27.57
CA ASP A 98 2.26 -3.13 -26.29
C ASP A 98 1.69 -3.95 -25.13
N LEU A 99 2.46 -4.09 -24.05
CA LEU A 99 2.11 -4.88 -22.86
C LEU A 99 0.78 -4.44 -22.21
N GLN A 100 0.48 -3.14 -22.29
CA GLN A 100 -0.61 -2.47 -21.58
C GLN A 100 -1.80 -2.14 -22.50
N ALA A 101 -1.72 -2.56 -23.77
CA ALA A 101 -2.80 -2.35 -24.74
C ALA A 101 -3.98 -3.27 -24.44
N LYS A 102 -5.21 -2.75 -24.52
CA LYS A 102 -6.44 -3.53 -24.42
C LYS A 102 -6.65 -4.36 -25.68
N ILE A 103 -6.84 -5.64 -25.51
CA ILE A 103 -7.02 -6.61 -26.58
C ILE A 103 -8.14 -7.59 -26.23
N TRP A 104 -8.56 -8.37 -27.23
CA TRP A 104 -9.53 -9.43 -27.09
C TRP A 104 -8.87 -10.78 -27.40
N ILE A 105 -9.02 -11.74 -26.49
CA ILE A 105 -8.47 -13.09 -26.63
C ILE A 105 -9.59 -14.12 -26.48
N LEU A 106 -9.58 -15.16 -27.31
CA LEU A 106 -10.44 -16.31 -27.14
C LEU A 106 -9.86 -17.24 -26.06
N ILE A 107 -10.63 -17.47 -25.01
CA ILE A 107 -10.25 -18.34 -23.87
C ILE A 107 -11.28 -19.46 -23.76
N PRO A 108 -10.86 -20.74 -23.54
CA PRO A 108 -11.77 -21.84 -23.27
C PRO A 108 -12.62 -21.56 -22.01
N ASN A 109 -13.93 -21.84 -22.08
CA ASN A 109 -14.85 -21.64 -20.97
C ASN A 109 -14.46 -22.45 -19.71
N GLU A 110 -13.75 -23.56 -19.89
CA GLU A 110 -13.22 -24.38 -18.79
C GLU A 110 -12.20 -23.66 -17.93
N ASP A 111 -11.56 -22.62 -18.47
CA ASP A 111 -10.56 -21.80 -17.76
C ASP A 111 -11.18 -20.60 -17.02
N ILE A 112 -12.46 -20.32 -17.28
CA ILE A 112 -13.24 -19.26 -16.63
C ILE A 112 -13.90 -19.83 -15.37
N VAL A 113 -13.50 -19.35 -14.22
CA VAL A 113 -13.82 -19.95 -12.89
C VAL A 113 -15.31 -19.93 -12.55
N ASP A 114 -16.08 -18.98 -13.07
CA ASP A 114 -17.48 -18.72 -12.66
C ASP A 114 -18.53 -19.10 -13.71
N GLU A 115 -18.14 -19.78 -14.80
CA GLU A 115 -19.12 -20.26 -15.78
C GLU A 115 -19.48 -21.73 -15.60
N PRO A 116 -20.77 -22.13 -15.85
CA PRO A 116 -21.12 -23.53 -15.98
C PRO A 116 -20.29 -24.13 -17.10
N LYS A 117 -19.77 -25.35 -16.89
CA LYS A 117 -18.90 -26.10 -17.82
C LYS A 117 -19.56 -26.36 -19.16
N ASN A 118 -19.76 -25.31 -19.95
CA ASN A 118 -20.20 -25.43 -21.34
C ASN A 118 -18.96 -25.53 -22.22
N GLU A 119 -18.92 -26.56 -23.08
CA GLU A 119 -17.90 -26.68 -24.11
C GLU A 119 -18.02 -25.46 -25.06
N GLY A 120 -16.96 -24.66 -25.15
CA GLY A 120 -16.93 -23.49 -26.00
C GLY A 120 -15.77 -22.58 -25.68
N MET A 121 -15.63 -21.52 -26.47
CA MET A 121 -14.66 -20.44 -26.26
C MET A 121 -15.40 -19.13 -26.07
N SER A 122 -14.96 -18.33 -25.10
CA SER A 122 -15.48 -16.98 -24.88
C SER A 122 -14.44 -15.94 -25.27
N LEU A 123 -14.91 -14.85 -25.87
CA LEU A 123 -14.08 -13.69 -26.17
C LEU A 123 -13.95 -12.85 -24.90
N VAL A 124 -12.72 -12.66 -24.44
CA VAL A 124 -12.39 -12.01 -23.17
C VAL A 124 -11.56 -10.77 -23.43
N GLU A 125 -11.98 -9.65 -22.88
CA GLU A 125 -11.18 -8.42 -22.88
C GLU A 125 -10.05 -8.54 -21.85
N THR A 126 -8.84 -8.19 -22.24
CA THR A 126 -7.67 -8.19 -21.34
C THR A 126 -6.54 -7.29 -21.88
N THR A 127 -5.43 -7.23 -21.16
CA THR A 127 -4.15 -6.75 -21.69
C THR A 127 -3.16 -7.91 -21.72
N ILE A 128 -2.11 -7.83 -22.53
CA ILE A 128 -1.07 -8.88 -22.55
C ILE A 128 -0.47 -9.06 -21.16
N GLY A 129 -0.20 -7.98 -20.44
CA GLY A 129 0.34 -8.07 -19.09
C GLY A 129 -0.58 -8.81 -18.12
N ASN A 130 -1.88 -8.51 -18.14
CA ASN A 130 -2.87 -9.24 -17.34
C ASN A 130 -2.99 -10.71 -17.76
N ALA A 131 -2.93 -11.00 -19.06
CA ALA A 131 -3.01 -12.35 -19.56
C ALA A 131 -1.81 -13.20 -19.09
N ILE A 132 -0.58 -12.69 -19.21
CA ILE A 132 0.64 -13.36 -18.72
C ILE A 132 0.54 -13.56 -17.19
N TYR A 133 0.11 -12.53 -16.46
CA TYR A 133 0.01 -12.59 -14.99
C TYR A 133 -0.96 -13.68 -14.54
N ASN A 134 -2.10 -13.81 -15.21
CA ASN A 134 -3.12 -14.80 -14.86
C ASN A 134 -2.78 -16.20 -15.37
N GLU A 135 -2.00 -16.35 -16.44
CA GLU A 135 -1.57 -17.66 -16.94
C GLU A 135 -0.65 -18.39 -15.96
N GLU A 136 0.29 -17.64 -15.36
CA GLU A 136 1.23 -18.18 -14.36
C GLU A 136 0.53 -18.53 -13.03
N LEU A 137 -0.65 -17.98 -12.76
CA LEU A 137 -1.42 -18.27 -11.56
C LEU A 137 -2.26 -19.54 -11.73
N PRO A 138 -2.46 -20.33 -10.64
CA PRO A 138 -3.44 -21.40 -10.61
C PRO A 138 -4.84 -20.93 -11.04
N LYS A 139 -5.61 -21.79 -11.72
CA LYS A 139 -6.91 -21.43 -12.32
C LYS A 139 -7.86 -20.75 -11.33
N GLU A 140 -7.96 -21.24 -10.10
CA GLU A 140 -8.88 -20.72 -9.08
C GLU A 140 -8.48 -19.33 -8.52
N LEU A 141 -7.26 -18.90 -8.81
CA LEU A 141 -6.74 -17.58 -8.39
C LEU A 141 -6.77 -16.53 -9.48
N ARG A 142 -7.14 -16.90 -10.70
CA ARG A 142 -7.24 -15.98 -11.84
C ARG A 142 -8.32 -14.92 -11.60
N PHE A 143 -8.08 -13.72 -12.12
CA PHE A 143 -8.97 -12.57 -11.94
C PHE A 143 -9.92 -12.43 -13.10
N PHE A 144 -11.03 -13.15 -13.09
CA PHE A 144 -12.13 -12.96 -14.03
C PHE A 144 -13.21 -12.05 -13.43
N SER A 145 -13.77 -11.18 -14.25
CA SER A 145 -14.90 -10.32 -13.90
C SER A 145 -15.81 -10.10 -15.10
N LYS A 146 -17.11 -9.90 -14.87
CA LYS A 146 -18.04 -9.47 -15.93
C LYS A 146 -18.08 -7.96 -15.96
N ARG A 147 -17.87 -7.38 -17.13
CA ARG A 147 -18.03 -5.94 -17.39
C ARG A 147 -19.21 -5.75 -18.34
N LYS A 148 -19.82 -4.58 -18.28
CA LYS A 148 -20.86 -4.16 -19.24
C LYS A 148 -20.27 -3.13 -20.18
N ASP A 149 -20.53 -3.30 -21.45
CA ASP A 149 -20.20 -2.29 -22.43
C ASP A 149 -21.11 -1.07 -22.22
N GLU A 150 -20.51 0.11 -22.15
CA GLU A 150 -21.25 1.36 -21.91
C GLU A 150 -22.12 1.75 -23.12
N GLU A 151 -21.76 1.33 -24.35
CA GLU A 151 -22.47 1.67 -25.59
C GLU A 151 -23.57 0.65 -25.94
N THR A 152 -23.26 -0.64 -25.81
CA THR A 152 -24.18 -1.74 -26.25
C THR A 152 -24.97 -2.31 -25.10
N GLY A 153 -24.51 -2.13 -23.85
CA GLY A 153 -25.12 -2.74 -22.67
C GLY A 153 -24.92 -4.25 -22.54
N GLU A 154 -24.17 -4.86 -23.47
CA GLU A 154 -23.85 -6.31 -23.44
C GLU A 154 -22.83 -6.62 -22.35
N GLU A 155 -23.01 -7.77 -21.71
CA GLU A 155 -22.06 -8.28 -20.73
C GLU A 155 -20.96 -9.08 -21.42
N PHE A 156 -19.70 -8.76 -21.09
CA PHE A 156 -18.55 -9.51 -21.59
C PHE A 156 -17.59 -9.87 -20.44
N TRP A 157 -16.78 -10.88 -20.68
CA TRP A 157 -15.76 -11.30 -19.74
C TRP A 157 -14.53 -10.40 -19.83
N HIS A 158 -14.02 -10.02 -18.68
CA HIS A 158 -12.77 -9.30 -18.55
C HIS A 158 -11.80 -10.12 -17.67
N LEU A 159 -10.59 -10.37 -18.20
CA LEU A 159 -9.52 -11.03 -17.49
C LEU A 159 -8.48 -9.99 -17.07
N GLY A 160 -8.44 -9.71 -15.80
CA GLY A 160 -7.45 -8.84 -15.22
C GLY A 160 -8.01 -7.95 -14.12
N GLN A 161 -7.11 -7.49 -13.31
CA GLN A 161 -7.35 -6.53 -12.23
C GLN A 161 -6.06 -5.75 -12.01
N LEU A 162 -6.17 -4.45 -11.72
CA LEU A 162 -5.02 -3.65 -11.32
C LEU A 162 -4.47 -4.17 -9.99
N ILE A 163 -3.26 -4.70 -10.02
CA ILE A 163 -2.64 -5.36 -8.87
C ILE A 163 -1.91 -4.33 -8.00
N THR A 164 -2.47 -4.09 -6.82
CA THR A 164 -1.86 -3.28 -5.77
C THR A 164 -1.39 -4.16 -4.63
N LYS A 165 -0.63 -3.58 -3.68
CA LYS A 165 -0.21 -4.28 -2.46
C LYS A 165 -1.38 -4.88 -1.68
N LYS A 166 -2.54 -4.20 -1.67
CA LYS A 166 -3.76 -4.70 -0.99
C LYS A 166 -4.32 -5.94 -1.69
N GLU A 167 -4.36 -5.92 -3.02
CA GLU A 167 -4.86 -7.05 -3.81
C GLU A 167 -3.93 -8.26 -3.73
N LEU A 168 -2.61 -8.05 -3.71
CA LEU A 168 -1.65 -9.13 -3.43
C LEU A 168 -1.86 -9.75 -2.05
N GLY A 169 -2.15 -8.95 -1.03
CA GLY A 169 -2.50 -9.47 0.29
C GLY A 169 -3.75 -10.34 0.29
N LYS A 170 -4.79 -9.95 -0.46
CA LYS A 170 -6.02 -10.75 -0.63
C LYS A 170 -5.74 -12.04 -1.43
N LEU A 171 -4.93 -11.95 -2.49
CA LEU A 171 -4.51 -13.11 -3.29
C LEU A 171 -3.82 -14.16 -2.41
N VAL A 172 -2.86 -13.75 -1.59
CA VAL A 172 -2.15 -14.65 -0.68
C VAL A 172 -3.09 -15.28 0.34
N ALA A 173 -4.02 -14.50 0.91
CA ALA A 173 -5.03 -15.03 1.84
C ALA A 173 -5.97 -16.04 1.16
N LYS A 174 -6.39 -15.79 -0.09
CA LYS A 174 -7.20 -16.72 -0.89
C LYS A 174 -6.40 -17.99 -1.23
N ALA A 175 -5.14 -17.85 -1.64
CA ALA A 175 -4.25 -18.96 -1.93
C ALA A 175 -4.07 -19.89 -0.71
N HIS A 176 -3.89 -19.30 0.47
CA HIS A 176 -3.74 -20.08 1.71
C HIS A 176 -4.99 -20.90 2.05
N LYS A 177 -6.18 -20.34 1.82
CA LYS A 177 -7.45 -21.06 2.05
C LYS A 177 -7.65 -22.24 1.08
N LEU A 178 -7.20 -22.11 -0.16
CA LEU A 178 -7.42 -23.12 -1.21
C LEU A 178 -6.33 -24.20 -1.22
N TYR A 179 -5.07 -23.81 -1.06
CA TYR A 179 -3.91 -24.69 -1.28
C TYR A 179 -3.09 -24.98 -0.03
N GLY A 180 -3.45 -24.41 1.11
CA GLY A 180 -2.67 -24.52 2.35
C GLY A 180 -1.27 -23.89 2.25
N ASN A 181 -0.39 -24.27 3.17
CA ASN A 181 0.93 -23.63 3.32
C ASN A 181 1.83 -23.82 2.10
N LEU A 182 1.97 -25.06 1.62
CA LEU A 182 2.91 -25.38 0.54
C LEU A 182 2.47 -24.77 -0.80
N GLY A 183 1.19 -24.86 -1.13
CA GLY A 183 0.65 -24.24 -2.34
C GLY A 183 0.77 -22.72 -2.32
N THR A 184 0.57 -22.10 -1.16
CA THR A 184 0.76 -20.65 -1.00
C THR A 184 2.21 -20.23 -1.20
N ALA A 185 3.17 -21.03 -0.72
CA ALA A 185 4.59 -20.74 -0.94
C ALA A 185 4.94 -20.74 -2.44
N ASN A 186 4.40 -21.71 -3.20
CA ASN A 186 4.61 -21.76 -4.65
C ASN A 186 4.00 -20.53 -5.36
N VAL A 187 2.79 -20.13 -4.99
CA VAL A 187 2.16 -18.89 -5.53
C VAL A 187 2.98 -17.66 -5.20
N LEU A 188 3.50 -17.55 -3.98
CA LEU A 188 4.35 -16.44 -3.57
C LEU A 188 5.66 -16.39 -4.37
N ASP A 189 6.26 -17.54 -4.67
CA ASP A 189 7.47 -17.60 -5.50
C ASP A 189 7.21 -17.19 -6.95
N ILE A 190 6.06 -17.58 -7.53
CA ILE A 190 5.61 -17.14 -8.85
C ILE A 190 5.45 -15.62 -8.87
N VAL A 191 4.69 -15.06 -7.92
CA VAL A 191 4.44 -13.61 -7.83
C VAL A 191 5.74 -12.83 -7.60
N LYS A 192 6.64 -13.34 -6.76
CA LYS A 192 7.97 -12.75 -6.54
C LYS A 192 8.77 -12.68 -7.84
N LYS A 193 8.86 -13.79 -8.57
CA LYS A 193 9.61 -13.86 -9.82
C LYS A 193 9.03 -12.91 -10.86
N MET A 194 7.74 -12.99 -11.12
CA MET A 194 7.06 -12.09 -12.07
C MET A 194 7.24 -10.62 -11.69
N GLY A 195 7.11 -10.31 -10.39
CA GLY A 195 7.27 -8.95 -9.89
C GLY A 195 8.67 -8.39 -10.17
N TYR A 196 9.72 -9.12 -9.84
CA TYR A 196 11.09 -8.67 -10.08
C TYR A 196 11.45 -8.60 -11.55
N ASP A 197 11.09 -9.62 -12.35
CA ASP A 197 11.39 -9.66 -13.78
C ASP A 197 10.74 -8.46 -14.49
N ASN A 198 9.49 -8.15 -14.16
CA ASN A 198 8.77 -7.04 -14.79
C ASN A 198 9.17 -5.67 -14.22
N ALA A 199 9.54 -5.57 -12.95
CA ALA A 199 10.14 -4.34 -12.43
C ALA A 199 11.47 -4.02 -13.12
N CYS A 200 12.30 -5.05 -13.37
CA CYS A 200 13.56 -4.89 -14.11
C CYS A 200 13.29 -4.48 -15.57
N ASN A 201 12.39 -5.18 -16.25
CA ASN A 201 12.07 -4.92 -17.66
C ASN A 201 11.38 -3.56 -17.88
N SER A 202 10.64 -3.06 -16.88
CA SER A 202 9.97 -1.76 -16.95
C SER A 202 10.95 -0.59 -17.01
N GLY A 203 12.16 -0.75 -16.43
CA GLY A 203 13.16 0.30 -16.36
C GLY A 203 12.70 1.54 -15.59
N ILE A 204 11.73 1.41 -14.66
CA ILE A 204 11.19 2.53 -13.88
C ILE A 204 12.32 3.19 -13.09
N SER A 205 12.52 4.48 -13.32
CA SER A 205 13.51 5.32 -12.66
C SER A 205 12.88 6.62 -12.24
N ILE A 206 13.40 7.27 -11.19
CA ILE A 206 12.92 8.55 -10.68
C ILE A 206 13.92 9.64 -11.05
N ALA A 207 13.41 10.71 -11.65
CA ALA A 207 14.14 11.94 -11.88
C ALA A 207 13.47 13.12 -11.17
N VAL A 208 14.22 14.20 -10.93
CA VAL A 208 13.65 15.43 -10.35
C VAL A 208 12.60 16.06 -11.27
N SER A 209 12.71 15.83 -12.58
CA SER A 209 11.72 16.26 -13.59
C SER A 209 10.34 15.62 -13.39
N ASP A 210 10.29 14.41 -12.85
CA ASP A 210 9.04 13.64 -12.71
C ASP A 210 8.19 14.15 -11.55
N ILE A 211 8.77 14.98 -10.68
CA ILE A 211 8.04 15.66 -9.60
C ILE A 211 7.34 16.88 -10.17
N HIS A 212 6.10 16.74 -10.62
CA HIS A 212 5.35 17.87 -11.17
C HIS A 212 4.70 18.71 -10.06
N VAL A 213 5.02 20.02 -10.07
CA VAL A 213 4.36 20.98 -9.17
C VAL A 213 3.02 21.38 -9.80
N PRO A 214 1.88 21.25 -9.10
CA PRO A 214 0.58 21.58 -9.65
C PRO A 214 0.46 23.08 -9.97
N GLN A 215 -0.11 23.41 -11.13
CA GLN A 215 -0.19 24.81 -11.61
C GLN A 215 -1.10 25.64 -10.72
N GLY A 216 -2.03 25.27 -10.00
CA GLY A 216 -2.89 26.06 -9.11
C GLY A 216 -2.30 26.40 -7.73
N LYS A 217 -1.13 25.85 -7.39
CA LYS A 217 -0.51 26.00 -6.05
C LYS A 217 -0.37 27.47 -5.61
N GLN A 218 0.17 28.31 -6.48
CA GLN A 218 0.46 29.72 -6.13
C GLN A 218 -0.83 30.53 -5.89
N GLU A 219 -1.89 30.26 -6.62
CA GLU A 219 -3.19 30.92 -6.44
C GLU A 219 -3.81 30.58 -5.09
N ILE A 220 -3.76 29.30 -4.68
CA ILE A 220 -4.25 28.86 -3.37
C ILE A 220 -3.45 29.55 -2.25
N ILE A 221 -2.13 29.58 -2.37
CA ILE A 221 -1.26 30.21 -1.37
C ILE A 221 -1.59 31.72 -1.24
N GLN A 222 -1.69 32.45 -2.36
CA GLN A 222 -2.00 33.88 -2.34
C GLN A 222 -3.40 34.17 -1.77
N ASN A 223 -4.38 33.34 -2.09
CA ASN A 223 -5.73 33.49 -1.53
C ASN A 223 -5.75 33.24 -0.02
N SER A 224 -4.99 32.26 0.44
CA SER A 224 -4.85 31.96 1.88
C SER A 224 -4.11 33.05 2.61
N GLU A 225 -3.06 33.65 2.03
CA GLU A 225 -2.38 34.82 2.57
C GLU A 225 -3.32 36.01 2.78
N LYS A 226 -4.14 36.32 1.75
CA LYS A 226 -5.15 37.39 1.88
C LYS A 226 -6.16 37.13 3.01
N GLN A 227 -6.51 35.87 3.26
CA GLN A 227 -7.40 35.50 4.37
C GLN A 227 -6.71 35.66 5.73
N VAL A 228 -5.43 35.28 5.82
CA VAL A 228 -4.62 35.46 7.02
C VAL A 228 -4.44 36.95 7.32
N ASP A 229 -4.11 37.79 6.33
CA ASP A 229 -3.97 39.24 6.49
C ASP A 229 -5.27 39.90 7.00
N ARG A 230 -6.43 39.43 6.51
CA ARG A 230 -7.73 39.91 7.02
C ARG A 230 -7.94 39.51 8.50
N THR A 231 -7.56 38.26 8.83
CA THR A 231 -7.67 37.77 10.21
C THR A 231 -6.76 38.56 11.15
N GLU A 232 -5.52 38.87 10.72
CA GLU A 232 -4.60 39.72 11.47
C GLU A 232 -5.11 41.17 11.61
N ALA A 233 -5.72 41.72 10.56
CA ALA A 233 -6.33 43.05 10.61
C ALA A 233 -7.48 43.13 11.61
N MET A 234 -8.31 42.06 11.72
CA MET A 234 -9.35 41.98 12.74
C MET A 234 -8.78 41.91 14.16
N TYR A 235 -7.71 41.14 14.35
CA TYR A 235 -7.02 41.05 15.63
C TYR A 235 -6.44 42.41 16.03
N ARG A 236 -5.74 43.13 15.14
CA ARG A 236 -5.20 44.47 15.39
C ARG A 236 -6.27 45.52 15.73
N ARG A 237 -7.51 45.32 15.25
CA ARG A 237 -8.67 46.17 15.59
C ARG A 237 -9.33 45.77 16.91
N GLY A 238 -8.84 44.75 17.61
CA GLY A 238 -9.40 44.28 18.88
C GLY A 238 -10.71 43.51 18.76
N LEU A 239 -11.10 43.09 17.55
CA LEU A 239 -12.33 42.34 17.30
C LEU A 239 -12.18 40.83 17.58
N MET A 240 -11.01 40.36 17.91
CA MET A 240 -10.67 38.95 18.10
C MET A 240 -9.61 38.76 19.15
N THR A 241 -9.69 37.67 19.92
CA THR A 241 -8.63 37.27 20.86
C THR A 241 -7.46 36.61 20.14
N ASP A 242 -6.28 36.56 20.79
CA ASP A 242 -5.10 35.91 20.18
C ASP A 242 -5.33 34.41 19.95
N ASP A 243 -6.02 33.70 20.85
CA ASP A 243 -6.34 32.31 20.70
C ASP A 243 -7.29 32.05 19.51
N GLU A 244 -8.24 32.93 19.26
CA GLU A 244 -9.13 32.82 18.10
C GLU A 244 -8.38 33.14 16.81
N ARG A 245 -7.49 34.13 16.80
CA ARG A 245 -6.61 34.43 15.68
C ARG A 245 -5.78 33.21 15.32
N TYR A 246 -5.09 32.63 16.31
CA TYR A 246 -4.23 31.47 16.14
C TYR A 246 -5.00 30.27 15.55
N LYS A 247 -6.16 29.93 16.11
CA LYS A 247 -7.00 28.84 15.60
C LYS A 247 -7.40 29.08 14.14
N LYS A 248 -7.89 30.28 13.83
CA LYS A 248 -8.30 30.61 12.45
C LYS A 248 -7.14 30.56 11.47
N VAL A 249 -5.97 31.04 11.83
CA VAL A 249 -4.77 30.99 10.97
C VAL A 249 -4.36 29.54 10.72
N VAL A 250 -4.35 28.70 11.75
CA VAL A 250 -4.07 27.27 11.62
C VAL A 250 -5.08 26.56 10.71
N ASP A 251 -6.37 26.86 10.86
CA ASP A 251 -7.43 26.27 10.04
C ASP A 251 -7.31 26.68 8.56
N ILE A 252 -7.01 27.97 8.29
CA ILE A 252 -6.79 28.46 6.91
C ILE A 252 -5.62 27.72 6.25
N TRP A 253 -4.50 27.55 6.95
CA TRP A 253 -3.34 26.87 6.37
C TRP A 253 -3.50 25.35 6.26
N ASN A 254 -4.23 24.72 7.16
CA ASN A 254 -4.59 23.30 7.01
C ASN A 254 -5.44 23.10 5.77
N LYS A 255 -6.49 23.93 5.59
CA LYS A 255 -7.33 23.89 4.39
C LYS A 255 -6.52 24.12 3.12
N ALA A 256 -5.67 25.11 3.09
CA ALA A 256 -4.78 25.38 1.94
C ALA A 256 -3.88 24.18 1.62
N THR A 257 -3.38 23.50 2.66
CA THR A 257 -2.53 22.30 2.50
C THR A 257 -3.32 21.13 1.93
N ASP A 258 -4.58 20.96 2.33
CA ASP A 258 -5.47 19.92 1.81
C ASP A 258 -5.91 20.24 0.37
N ASP A 259 -6.25 21.47 0.06
CA ASP A 259 -6.58 21.94 -1.29
C ASP A 259 -5.41 21.69 -2.29
N VAL A 260 -4.17 21.98 -1.87
CA VAL A 260 -2.96 21.65 -2.67
C VAL A 260 -2.77 20.13 -2.81
N ALA A 261 -3.07 19.33 -1.78
CA ALA A 261 -2.99 17.88 -1.86
C ALA A 261 -4.02 17.30 -2.84
N ASP A 262 -5.20 17.87 -2.91
CA ASP A 262 -6.25 17.42 -3.84
C ASP A 262 -5.90 17.77 -5.29
N LEU A 263 -5.38 18.98 -5.57
CA LEU A 263 -4.82 19.30 -6.89
C LEU A 263 -3.71 18.33 -7.31
N LEU A 264 -2.90 17.90 -6.36
CA LEU A 264 -1.80 16.96 -6.62
C LEU A 264 -2.31 15.55 -6.95
N LYS A 265 -3.40 15.11 -6.30
CA LYS A 265 -4.08 13.85 -6.63
C LYS A 265 -4.67 13.90 -8.03
N GLU A 266 -5.32 15.01 -8.41
CA GLU A 266 -5.86 15.21 -9.75
C GLU A 266 -4.76 15.15 -10.82
N ALA A 267 -3.64 15.84 -10.60
CA ALA A 267 -2.49 15.81 -11.50
C ALA A 267 -1.89 14.39 -11.64
N ASN A 268 -1.77 13.65 -10.53
CA ASN A 268 -1.29 12.26 -10.56
C ASN A 268 -2.28 11.32 -11.27
N THR A 269 -3.59 11.57 -11.15
CA THR A 269 -4.61 10.76 -11.83
C THR A 269 -4.58 11.00 -13.35
N ALA A 270 -4.20 12.20 -13.80
CA ALA A 270 -4.06 12.53 -15.21
C ALA A 270 -2.87 11.81 -15.86
N ASP A 271 -1.75 11.64 -15.14
CA ASP A 271 -0.57 10.93 -15.63
C ASP A 271 -0.27 9.69 -14.77
N LYS A 272 -0.97 8.62 -15.07
CA LYS A 272 -0.82 7.32 -14.37
C LYS A 272 0.54 6.65 -14.61
N PHE A 273 1.29 7.06 -15.63
CA PHE A 273 2.59 6.49 -15.98
C PHE A 273 3.77 7.24 -15.38
N ASN A 274 3.51 8.29 -14.60
CA ASN A 274 4.56 8.93 -13.81
C ASN A 274 5.13 7.92 -12.80
N PRO A 275 6.45 7.68 -12.75
CA PRO A 275 7.07 6.73 -11.83
C PRO A 275 6.70 6.95 -10.37
N ILE A 276 6.57 8.20 -9.94
CA ILE A 276 6.22 8.55 -8.55
C ILE A 276 4.77 8.20 -8.25
N ALA A 277 3.86 8.48 -9.19
CA ALA A 277 2.44 8.10 -9.08
C ALA A 277 2.30 6.58 -9.02
N MET A 278 2.96 5.84 -9.93
CA MET A 278 2.94 4.37 -9.93
C MET A 278 3.45 3.77 -8.63
N MET A 279 4.53 4.32 -8.04
CA MET A 279 5.06 3.83 -6.77
C MET A 279 4.10 4.04 -5.60
N ALA A 280 3.41 5.18 -5.56
CA ALA A 280 2.47 5.51 -4.49
C ALA A 280 1.14 4.76 -4.64
N ASP A 281 0.57 4.72 -5.85
CA ASP A 281 -0.73 4.10 -6.12
C ASP A 281 -0.67 2.57 -5.99
N SER A 282 0.43 1.96 -6.42
CA SER A 282 0.67 0.53 -6.20
C SER A 282 0.82 0.17 -4.72
N GLY A 283 1.19 1.13 -3.86
CA GLY A 283 1.56 0.90 -2.46
C GLY A 283 2.94 0.24 -2.30
N ALA A 284 3.77 0.28 -3.34
CA ALA A 284 5.13 -0.25 -3.30
C ALA A 284 6.03 0.62 -2.41
N ARG A 285 6.04 1.92 -2.64
CA ARG A 285 6.82 2.88 -1.86
C ARG A 285 6.22 4.28 -1.93
N GLY A 286 6.29 4.98 -0.81
CA GLY A 286 5.77 6.34 -0.71
C GLY A 286 4.31 6.40 -0.31
N SER A 287 3.94 7.56 0.24
CA SER A 287 2.56 7.91 0.55
C SER A 287 2.21 9.24 -0.11
N ILE A 288 0.92 9.53 -0.24
CA ILE A 288 0.45 10.82 -0.75
C ILE A 288 1.01 11.99 0.07
N ASP A 289 1.17 11.81 1.40
CA ASP A 289 1.76 12.83 2.27
C ASP A 289 3.24 13.09 1.95
N GLN A 290 4.00 12.07 1.55
CA GLN A 290 5.39 12.23 1.12
C GLN A 290 5.47 12.96 -0.23
N ILE A 291 4.60 12.61 -1.18
CA ILE A 291 4.52 13.30 -2.48
C ILE A 291 4.10 14.76 -2.29
N LYS A 292 3.17 15.03 -1.37
CA LYS A 292 2.78 16.39 -0.99
C LYS A 292 3.96 17.23 -0.50
N GLN A 293 4.89 16.65 0.25
CA GLN A 293 6.09 17.36 0.67
C GLN A 293 7.10 17.56 -0.46
N LEU A 294 7.13 16.66 -1.46
CA LEU A 294 8.03 16.74 -2.60
C LEU A 294 7.57 17.76 -3.66
N ALA A 295 6.27 17.77 -4.00
CA ALA A 295 5.71 18.51 -5.13
C ALA A 295 4.71 19.60 -4.73
N GLY A 296 4.04 19.44 -3.60
CA GLY A 296 3.01 20.35 -3.11
C GLY A 296 3.52 21.41 -2.14
N MET A 297 3.05 21.34 -0.93
CA MET A 297 3.38 22.23 0.18
C MET A 297 3.64 21.39 1.43
N ARG A 298 4.70 21.69 2.18
CA ARG A 298 4.99 20.96 3.41
C ARG A 298 3.99 21.25 4.53
N GLY A 299 3.47 22.49 4.59
CA GLY A 299 2.42 22.89 5.52
C GLY A 299 2.93 23.33 6.90
N LEU A 300 2.04 23.25 7.89
CA LEU A 300 2.34 23.66 9.25
C LEU A 300 3.26 22.65 9.96
N MET A 301 4.19 23.20 10.74
CA MET A 301 5.14 22.41 11.54
C MET A 301 4.88 22.62 13.03
N ALA A 302 5.17 21.60 13.82
CA ALA A 302 5.09 21.67 15.26
C ALA A 302 6.43 22.08 15.89
N ASP A 303 6.37 22.93 16.89
CA ASP A 303 7.50 23.29 17.77
C ASP A 303 7.90 22.07 18.65
N PRO A 304 9.10 22.02 19.23
CA PRO A 304 9.49 20.98 20.18
C PRO A 304 8.53 20.77 21.35
N SER A 305 7.82 21.83 21.78
CA SER A 305 6.77 21.76 22.81
C SER A 305 5.49 21.05 22.34
N GLY A 306 5.31 20.86 21.05
CA GLY A 306 4.10 20.29 20.43
C GLY A 306 3.08 21.32 19.97
N ARG A 307 3.30 22.62 20.18
CA ARG A 307 2.46 23.68 19.63
C ARG A 307 2.72 23.83 18.13
N ILE A 308 1.68 24.02 17.35
CA ILE A 308 1.79 24.27 15.91
C ILE A 308 2.28 25.69 15.70
N ILE A 309 3.28 25.87 14.87
CA ILE A 309 3.78 27.20 14.48
C ILE A 309 2.80 27.76 13.45
N ASP A 310 2.27 28.96 13.69
CA ASP A 310 1.28 29.65 12.84
C ASP A 310 1.82 30.09 11.48
N ARG A 311 3.11 29.88 11.24
CA ARG A 311 3.79 30.15 9.99
C ARG A 311 4.04 28.85 9.20
N PRO A 312 3.37 28.62 8.06
CA PRO A 312 3.53 27.40 7.28
C PRO A 312 4.82 27.41 6.47
N VAL A 313 5.31 26.20 6.16
CA VAL A 313 6.32 25.99 5.14
C VAL A 313 5.60 25.89 3.79
N LYS A 314 5.68 26.96 2.98
CA LYS A 314 5.00 27.09 1.69
C LYS A 314 5.73 26.37 0.56
N SER A 315 7.04 26.25 0.69
CA SER A 315 7.90 25.59 -0.29
C SER A 315 7.80 24.06 -0.21
N ASN A 316 8.15 23.41 -1.29
CA ASN A 316 8.35 21.97 -1.37
C ASN A 316 9.83 21.62 -1.52
N PHE A 317 10.18 20.34 -1.47
CA PHE A 317 11.57 19.91 -1.62
C PHE A 317 12.12 20.11 -3.03
N ARG A 318 11.27 20.09 -4.07
CA ARG A 318 11.69 20.32 -5.45
C ARG A 318 12.12 21.80 -5.65
N GLU A 319 11.34 22.73 -5.13
CA GLU A 319 11.63 24.18 -5.23
C GLU A 319 12.79 24.60 -4.32
N GLY A 320 13.02 23.83 -3.26
CA GLY A 320 13.95 24.16 -2.19
C GLY A 320 13.32 25.00 -1.09
N LEU A 321 13.77 24.79 0.15
CA LEU A 321 13.28 25.52 1.31
C LEU A 321 14.09 26.79 1.50
N THR A 322 13.45 27.86 1.94
CA THR A 322 14.14 29.05 2.43
C THR A 322 14.87 28.73 3.75
N ILE A 323 15.86 29.54 4.12
CA ILE A 323 16.64 29.34 5.35
C ILE A 323 15.74 29.26 6.59
N LEU A 324 14.73 30.13 6.66
CA LEU A 324 13.78 30.16 7.77
C LEU A 324 12.90 28.90 7.79
N GLU A 325 12.37 28.47 6.64
CA GLU A 325 11.56 27.26 6.51
C GLU A 325 12.36 26.01 6.85
N TYR A 326 13.62 25.95 6.44
CA TYR A 326 14.52 24.86 6.81
C TYR A 326 14.73 24.81 8.33
N PHE A 327 14.99 25.97 8.96
CA PHE A 327 15.18 26.05 10.41
C PHE A 327 13.93 25.58 11.18
N ILE A 328 12.75 26.06 10.81
CA ILE A 328 11.48 25.61 11.39
C ILE A 328 11.30 24.09 11.23
N SER A 329 11.62 23.57 10.05
CA SER A 329 11.51 22.13 9.74
C SER A 329 12.48 21.27 10.55
N SER A 330 13.64 21.80 10.92
CA SER A 330 14.66 21.05 11.66
C SER A 330 14.23 20.70 13.09
N HIS A 331 13.35 21.49 13.71
CA HIS A 331 12.81 21.21 15.02
C HIS A 331 12.00 19.92 15.05
N GLY A 332 11.11 19.76 14.08
CA GLY A 332 10.29 18.56 13.94
C GLY A 332 11.14 17.30 13.66
N ALA A 333 12.15 17.42 12.81
CA ALA A 333 13.06 16.31 12.50
C ALA A 333 13.85 15.86 13.73
N ARG A 334 14.43 16.81 14.48
CA ARG A 334 15.17 16.50 15.71
C ARG A 334 14.29 15.87 16.77
N LYS A 335 13.07 16.41 16.98
CA LYS A 335 12.10 15.83 17.90
C LYS A 335 11.73 14.40 17.49
N GLY A 336 11.47 14.17 16.20
CA GLY A 336 11.15 12.83 15.68
C GLY A 336 12.25 11.82 15.94
N LEU A 337 13.53 12.18 15.76
CA LEU A 337 14.67 11.31 16.07
C LEU A 337 14.75 10.99 17.56
N ALA A 338 14.61 11.99 18.43
CA ALA A 338 14.65 11.82 19.88
C ALA A 338 13.45 10.97 20.36
N ASP A 339 12.25 11.27 19.90
CA ASP A 339 11.03 10.51 20.26
C ASP A 339 11.13 9.04 19.83
N THR A 340 11.69 8.76 18.64
CA THR A 340 11.88 7.39 18.17
C THR A 340 12.81 6.60 19.09
N ALA A 341 13.93 7.19 19.48
CA ALA A 341 14.90 6.56 20.38
C ALA A 341 14.28 6.24 21.75
N LEU A 342 13.51 7.17 22.34
CA LEU A 342 12.86 6.98 23.64
C LEU A 342 11.70 5.98 23.58
N ARG A 343 10.84 6.09 22.58
CA ARG A 343 9.68 5.20 22.42
C ARG A 343 10.06 3.75 22.14
N THR A 344 11.22 3.49 21.55
CA THR A 344 11.73 2.14 21.33
C THR A 344 11.93 1.40 22.67
N ALA A 345 12.50 2.07 23.67
CA ALA A 345 12.68 1.51 25.00
C ALA A 345 11.34 1.23 25.70
N ASP A 346 10.40 2.19 25.66
CA ASP A 346 9.07 2.05 26.26
C ASP A 346 8.27 0.91 25.62
N SER A 347 8.30 0.80 24.29
CA SER A 347 7.67 -0.29 23.53
C SER A 347 8.28 -1.64 23.90
N GLY A 348 9.61 -1.73 24.03
CA GLY A 348 10.29 -2.95 24.42
C GLY A 348 9.91 -3.41 25.84
N TYR A 349 9.85 -2.47 26.78
CA TYR A 349 9.44 -2.76 28.15
C TYR A 349 7.95 -3.16 28.23
N LEU A 350 7.06 -2.51 27.49
CA LEU A 350 5.65 -2.87 27.39
C LEU A 350 5.49 -4.29 26.83
N THR A 351 6.20 -4.59 25.74
CA THR A 351 6.15 -5.92 25.10
C THR A 351 6.61 -7.00 26.07
N ARG A 352 7.73 -6.79 26.80
CA ARG A 352 8.21 -7.74 27.81
C ARG A 352 7.14 -8.01 28.87
N ARG A 353 6.53 -6.98 29.45
CA ARG A 353 5.48 -7.16 30.47
C ARG A 353 4.26 -7.92 29.92
N LEU A 354 3.86 -7.64 28.67
CA LEU A 354 2.75 -8.36 28.04
C LEU A 354 3.09 -9.84 27.80
N VAL A 355 4.32 -10.12 27.37
CA VAL A 355 4.78 -11.52 27.21
C VAL A 355 4.81 -12.25 28.53
N ASP A 356 5.35 -11.62 29.59
CA ASP A 356 5.41 -12.23 30.95
C ASP A 356 4.02 -12.61 31.49
N VAL A 357 2.99 -11.79 31.17
CA VAL A 357 1.59 -12.07 31.55
C VAL A 357 0.92 -13.09 30.62
N ALA A 358 1.23 -13.05 29.34
CA ALA A 358 0.54 -13.87 28.33
C ALA A 358 1.18 -15.27 28.17
N GLN A 359 2.38 -15.53 28.69
CA GLN A 359 3.08 -16.81 28.51
C GLN A 359 2.33 -18.04 29.05
N ASP A 360 1.49 -17.85 30.06
CA ASP A 360 0.70 -18.91 30.66
C ASP A 360 -0.62 -19.18 29.92
N VAL A 361 -0.95 -18.36 28.93
CA VAL A 361 -2.18 -18.51 28.14
C VAL A 361 -1.94 -19.52 27.02
N ILE A 362 -2.59 -20.65 27.09
CA ILE A 362 -2.49 -21.75 26.13
C ILE A 362 -3.82 -21.90 25.40
N VAL A 363 -3.77 -21.94 24.07
CA VAL A 363 -4.93 -22.29 23.24
C VAL A 363 -5.17 -23.80 23.39
N ARG A 364 -6.34 -24.18 23.89
CA ARG A 364 -6.71 -25.60 24.13
C ARG A 364 -7.64 -26.16 23.05
N GLU A 365 -8.38 -25.31 22.38
CA GLU A 365 -9.39 -25.65 21.37
C GLU A 365 -9.16 -24.81 20.13
N ASP A 366 -9.30 -25.39 18.94
CA ASP A 366 -9.11 -24.67 17.68
C ASP A 366 -10.23 -23.66 17.44
N ASP A 367 -11.46 -24.03 17.77
CA ASP A 367 -12.62 -23.13 17.76
C ASP A 367 -13.49 -23.42 18.98
N CYS A 368 -13.77 -22.40 19.77
CA CYS A 368 -14.61 -22.53 20.97
C CYS A 368 -16.10 -22.25 20.67
N ASP A 369 -16.54 -22.28 19.41
CA ASP A 369 -17.93 -22.03 18.96
C ASP A 369 -18.58 -20.79 19.60
N ILE A 370 -17.79 -19.74 19.83
CA ILE A 370 -18.25 -18.46 20.41
C ILE A 370 -19.41 -17.85 19.65
N HIS A 371 -19.57 -18.22 18.37
CA HIS A 371 -20.71 -17.77 17.57
C HIS A 371 -22.07 -18.22 18.14
N THR A 372 -22.11 -19.28 18.92
CA THR A 372 -23.33 -19.80 19.57
C THR A 372 -23.52 -19.23 20.97
N CYS A 373 -22.51 -18.71 21.62
CA CYS A 373 -22.58 -18.19 23.00
C CYS A 373 -22.95 -16.70 23.04
N ASN A 374 -24.25 -16.40 23.23
CA ASN A 374 -24.75 -15.02 23.34
C ASN A 374 -24.13 -14.23 24.52
N LEU A 375 -23.78 -14.90 25.62
CA LEU A 375 -23.14 -14.30 26.79
C LEU A 375 -21.75 -13.74 26.48
N VAL A 376 -20.96 -14.41 25.61
CA VAL A 376 -19.62 -13.94 25.24
C VAL A 376 -19.71 -12.78 24.25
N LYS A 377 -20.72 -12.81 23.33
CA LYS A 377 -20.98 -11.66 22.43
C LYS A 377 -21.33 -10.41 23.21
N GLU A 378 -22.08 -10.54 24.29
CA GLU A 378 -22.52 -9.44 25.15
C GLU A 378 -21.34 -8.88 25.96
N ARG A 379 -20.49 -9.74 26.55
CA ARG A 379 -19.25 -9.36 27.23
C ARG A 379 -18.25 -8.69 26.26
N TYR A 380 -18.10 -9.21 25.05
CA TYR A 380 -17.22 -8.60 24.04
C TYR A 380 -17.72 -7.21 23.64
N ARG A 381 -19.05 -7.01 23.51
CA ARG A 381 -19.65 -5.70 23.25
C ARG A 381 -19.41 -4.71 24.40
N LEU A 382 -19.54 -5.16 25.65
CA LEU A 382 -19.27 -4.35 26.83
C LEU A 382 -17.79 -3.98 26.94
N CYS A 383 -16.87 -4.91 26.77
CA CYS A 383 -15.43 -4.64 26.76
C CYS A 383 -15.03 -3.68 25.62
N LYS A 384 -15.64 -3.82 24.44
CA LYS A 384 -15.38 -2.92 23.32
C LYS A 384 -15.93 -1.51 23.56
N ALA A 385 -17.07 -1.38 24.25
CA ALA A 385 -17.64 -0.10 24.66
C ALA A 385 -16.77 0.59 25.73
N GLU A 386 -16.28 -0.16 26.72
CA GLU A 386 -15.41 0.34 27.79
C GLU A 386 -14.03 0.76 27.26
N LEU A 387 -13.40 -0.06 26.38
CA LEU A 387 -12.16 0.27 25.71
C LEU A 387 -12.31 1.49 24.80
N GLY A 388 -13.41 1.58 24.07
CA GLY A 388 -13.75 2.75 23.25
C GLY A 388 -13.94 4.04 24.04
N ALA A 389 -14.57 3.96 25.22
CA ALA A 389 -14.73 5.08 26.14
C ALA A 389 -13.39 5.50 26.78
N SER A 390 -12.53 4.53 27.16
CA SER A 390 -11.20 4.79 27.69
C SER A 390 -10.27 5.39 26.65
N ALA A 391 -10.32 4.93 25.39
CA ALA A 391 -9.53 5.49 24.29
C ALA A 391 -9.96 6.92 23.96
N LYS A 392 -11.25 7.26 24.07
CA LYS A 392 -11.74 8.64 23.92
C LYS A 392 -11.25 9.56 25.05
N LYS A 393 -11.19 9.07 26.30
CA LYS A 393 -10.65 9.82 27.44
C LYS A 393 -9.14 10.09 27.34
N ILE A 394 -8.38 9.17 26.75
CA ILE A 394 -6.93 9.32 26.53
C ILE A 394 -6.65 10.31 25.39
N ARG A 395 -7.53 10.41 24.39
CA ARG A 395 -7.40 11.42 23.31
C ARG A 395 -7.86 12.82 23.71
N ALA A 396 -8.60 12.96 24.79
CA ALA A 396 -9.10 14.25 25.30
C ALA A 396 -8.23 14.86 26.41
N LYS A 397 -7.16 14.20 26.82
CA LYS A 397 -6.06 14.70 27.64
C LYS A 397 -4.79 14.84 26.79
#